data_9e0611d425ef7087c00d0ce262c5bd82
#
_entry.id   9e0611d425ef7087c00d0ce262c5bd82
#
_cell.length_a   1.000
_cell.length_b   1.000
_cell.length_c   1.000
_cell.angle_alpha   90.00
_cell.angle_beta   90.00
_cell.angle_gamma   90.00
#
_symmetry.space_group_name_H-M   'P 1'
#
loop_
_entity.id
_entity.type
_entity.pdbx_description
1 polymer ?
#
loop_
_entity_poly.entity_id
_entity_poly.type
_entity_poly.pdbx_seq_one_letter_code
_entity_poly.pdbx_strand_id
1 'polypeptide(L)'
;MCSENAFAFEELDAGAGARSVVPAVDPLGLALAEAEAVRERARREGAEAGRAEALAEARPQLEAALAALRDAAAAVERERLAHAGALEREAVALGMRIAEKVICGAIEVQPERVVDVVTGALRGLVDRERVVVDVNPEDAELVRASVGDLEAALGGIGHLEVHAERRVARGGAVVRTEEGEIDATVQAKLERAGEAIARELRG
;
A
#
# COMPACT_ATOMS: atom_id res chain seq x y z
N MET A 1 105.68 10.00 -93.70
CA MET A 1 104.28 10.31 -94.12
C MET A 1 103.36 9.68 -93.06
N CYS A 2 103.02 10.49 -92.11
CA CYS A 2 102.11 10.11 -91.02
C CYS A 2 100.69 10.31 -91.45
N SER A 3 99.85 9.33 -91.36
CA SER A 3 98.45 9.41 -91.54
C SER A 3 97.73 9.57 -90.16
N GLU A 4 97.12 10.74 -89.97
CA GLU A 4 96.33 11.05 -88.79
C GLU A 4 94.92 10.36 -88.94
N ASN A 5 94.70 9.42 -88.03
CA ASN A 5 93.34 8.91 -87.86
C ASN A 5 92.65 9.67 -86.73
N ALA A 6 91.81 10.59 -87.09
CA ALA A 6 90.92 11.27 -86.15
C ALA A 6 89.77 10.36 -85.83
N PHE A 7 89.68 9.99 -84.55
CA PHE A 7 88.52 9.36 -84.03
C PHE A 7 87.49 10.38 -83.73
N ALA A 8 86.34 10.31 -84.47
CA ALA A 8 85.15 11.02 -84.11
C ALA A 8 84.40 10.30 -83.01
N PHE A 9 84.29 10.97 -81.89
CA PHE A 9 83.34 10.52 -80.84
C PHE A 9 81.91 10.92 -81.28
N GLU A 10 81.09 9.96 -81.49
CA GLU A 10 79.65 10.15 -81.69
C GLU A 10 79.09 10.62 -80.34
N GLU A 11 78.43 11.81 -80.30
CA GLU A 11 77.73 12.27 -79.16
C GLU A 11 76.57 11.33 -78.87
N LEU A 12 76.66 10.61 -77.72
CA LEU A 12 75.55 9.88 -77.19
C LEU A 12 74.49 10.85 -76.77
N ASP A 13 73.43 10.88 -77.57
CA ASP A 13 72.20 11.65 -77.27
C ASP A 13 71.63 11.18 -75.92
N ALA A 14 71.76 12.03 -74.93
CA ALA A 14 71.20 11.81 -73.62
C ALA A 14 69.69 11.95 -73.72
N GLY A 15 69.06 10.94 -74.31
CA GLY A 15 67.62 10.79 -74.22
C GLY A 15 67.22 10.81 -72.77
N ALA A 16 66.51 11.86 -72.38
CA ALA A 16 65.94 12.08 -71.07
C ALA A 16 64.89 10.98 -70.71
N GLY A 17 65.41 9.83 -70.36
CA GLY A 17 64.62 8.87 -69.67
C GLY A 17 64.52 9.29 -68.17
N ALA A 18 63.45 9.97 -67.83
CA ALA A 18 63.12 10.22 -66.44
C ALA A 18 63.12 8.88 -65.69
N ARG A 19 64.27 8.53 -65.05
CA ARG A 19 64.30 7.46 -64.10
C ARG A 19 63.36 7.87 -62.98
N SER A 20 62.17 7.26 -62.92
CA SER A 20 61.29 7.26 -61.77
C SER A 20 62.15 6.76 -60.58
N VAL A 21 62.59 7.71 -59.74
CA VAL A 21 63.21 7.40 -58.48
C VAL A 21 62.12 6.80 -57.63
N VAL A 22 61.99 5.49 -57.63
CA VAL A 22 61.20 4.80 -56.66
C VAL A 22 61.82 5.17 -55.31
N PRO A 23 61.10 5.87 -54.42
CA PRO A 23 61.67 6.23 -53.14
C PRO A 23 62.12 4.95 -52.45
N ALA A 24 63.35 4.92 -52.02
CA ALA A 24 63.86 3.77 -51.26
C ALA A 24 62.97 3.62 -50.02
N VAL A 25 62.20 2.56 -50.02
CA VAL A 25 61.33 2.22 -48.87
C VAL A 25 62.24 1.92 -47.69
N ASP A 26 62.21 2.79 -46.68
CA ASP A 26 62.98 2.55 -45.43
C ASP A 26 62.34 1.36 -44.69
N PRO A 27 62.94 0.19 -44.72
CA PRO A 27 62.37 -1.01 -44.10
C PRO A 27 62.28 -0.90 -42.55
N LEU A 28 63.16 -0.08 -41.96
CA LEU A 28 63.14 0.17 -40.53
C LEU A 28 61.94 1.09 -40.15
N GLY A 29 61.70 2.14 -40.93
CA GLY A 29 60.56 3.00 -40.69
C GLY A 29 59.21 2.29 -40.85
N LEU A 30 59.08 1.39 -41.84
CA LEU A 30 57.89 0.53 -41.98
C LEU A 30 57.71 -0.44 -40.80
N ALA A 31 58.78 -1.11 -40.38
CA ALA A 31 58.72 -2.05 -39.23
C ALA A 31 58.35 -1.33 -37.94
N LEU A 32 58.83 -0.10 -37.71
CA LEU A 32 58.45 0.73 -36.57
C LEU A 32 56.98 1.16 -36.63
N ALA A 33 56.46 1.60 -37.78
CA ALA A 33 55.07 1.96 -37.95
C ALA A 33 54.14 0.75 -37.78
N GLU A 34 54.49 -0.42 -38.28
CA GLU A 34 53.77 -1.67 -38.04
C GLU A 34 53.74 -2.04 -36.57
N ALA A 35 54.88 -1.94 -35.86
CA ALA A 35 54.97 -2.22 -34.45
C ALA A 35 54.10 -1.24 -33.63
N GLU A 36 54.07 0.04 -33.98
CA GLU A 36 53.17 1.03 -33.32
C GLU A 36 51.71 0.73 -33.61
N ALA A 37 51.34 0.38 -34.81
CA ALA A 37 49.97 0.01 -35.18
C ALA A 37 49.50 -1.26 -34.42
N VAL A 38 50.41 -2.25 -34.28
CA VAL A 38 50.09 -3.47 -33.48
C VAL A 38 49.93 -3.12 -32.02
N ARG A 39 50.78 -2.27 -31.45
CA ARG A 39 50.65 -1.82 -30.05
C ARG A 39 49.35 -1.06 -29.82
N GLU A 40 48.98 -0.17 -30.67
CA GLU A 40 47.76 0.62 -30.55
C GLU A 40 46.52 -0.27 -30.69
N ARG A 41 46.52 -1.26 -31.60
CA ARG A 41 45.46 -2.25 -31.73
C ARG A 41 45.32 -3.08 -30.47
N ALA A 42 46.41 -3.66 -29.98
CA ALA A 42 46.42 -4.45 -28.76
C ALA A 42 45.97 -3.65 -27.54
N ARG A 43 46.31 -2.35 -27.49
CA ARG A 43 45.87 -1.46 -26.43
C ARG A 43 44.34 -1.21 -26.48
N ARG A 44 43.76 -1.01 -27.68
CA ARG A 44 42.32 -0.85 -27.87
C ARG A 44 41.56 -2.11 -27.55
N GLU A 45 42.02 -3.25 -28.09
CA GLU A 45 41.44 -4.55 -27.82
C GLU A 45 41.46 -4.90 -26.34
N GLY A 46 42.59 -4.66 -25.67
CA GLY A 46 42.75 -4.86 -24.23
C GLY A 46 41.83 -3.94 -23.41
N ALA A 47 41.69 -2.67 -23.83
CA ALA A 47 40.79 -1.74 -23.15
C ALA A 47 39.30 -2.10 -23.35
N GLU A 48 38.93 -2.59 -24.52
CA GLU A 48 37.55 -3.05 -24.80
C GLU A 48 37.26 -4.34 -24.03
N ALA A 49 38.16 -5.30 -24.05
CA ALA A 49 38.04 -6.54 -23.28
C ALA A 49 37.92 -6.28 -21.78
N GLY A 50 38.77 -5.43 -21.22
CA GLY A 50 38.76 -5.06 -19.81
C GLY A 50 37.44 -4.32 -19.40
N ARG A 51 36.92 -3.47 -20.27
CA ARG A 51 35.59 -2.84 -20.03
C ARG A 51 34.46 -3.86 -20.05
N ALA A 52 34.48 -4.78 -21.01
CA ALA A 52 33.46 -5.82 -21.12
C ALA A 52 33.49 -6.75 -19.89
N GLU A 53 34.67 -7.13 -19.44
CA GLU A 53 34.86 -7.95 -18.24
C GLU A 53 34.39 -7.23 -16.99
N ALA A 54 34.78 -5.99 -16.77
CA ALA A 54 34.36 -5.18 -15.64
C ALA A 54 32.81 -4.95 -15.62
N LEU A 55 32.19 -4.74 -16.78
CA LEU A 55 30.74 -4.65 -16.88
C LEU A 55 30.05 -5.97 -16.60
N ALA A 56 30.65 -7.10 -17.06
CA ALA A 56 30.09 -8.43 -16.78
C ALA A 56 30.14 -8.79 -15.30
N GLU A 57 31.19 -8.38 -14.58
CA GLU A 57 31.31 -8.56 -13.13
C GLU A 57 30.40 -7.61 -12.33
N ALA A 58 30.29 -6.35 -12.74
CA ALA A 58 29.47 -5.34 -12.05
C ALA A 58 27.97 -5.59 -12.22
N ARG A 59 27.55 -6.12 -13.37
CA ARG A 59 26.14 -6.31 -13.71
C ARG A 59 25.36 -7.16 -12.70
N PRO A 60 25.80 -8.36 -12.30
CA PRO A 60 25.07 -9.16 -11.31
C PRO A 60 25.00 -8.49 -9.94
N GLN A 61 26.04 -7.75 -9.54
CA GLN A 61 26.05 -7.00 -8.29
C GLN A 61 25.00 -5.85 -8.32
N LEU A 62 24.93 -5.14 -9.43
CA LEU A 62 23.94 -4.08 -9.62
C LEU A 62 22.51 -4.65 -9.67
N GLU A 63 22.31 -5.75 -10.37
CA GLU A 63 21.02 -6.44 -10.43
C GLU A 63 20.57 -6.92 -9.04
N ALA A 64 21.48 -7.50 -8.25
CA ALA A 64 21.21 -7.91 -6.88
C ALA A 64 20.88 -6.72 -5.96
N ALA A 65 21.62 -5.61 -6.08
CA ALA A 65 21.36 -4.40 -5.32
C ALA A 65 19.99 -3.77 -5.68
N LEU A 66 19.64 -3.75 -6.96
CA LEU A 66 18.33 -3.28 -7.42
C LEU A 66 17.19 -4.19 -6.95
N ALA A 67 17.39 -5.51 -6.94
CA ALA A 67 16.41 -6.45 -6.40
C ALA A 67 16.19 -6.20 -4.90
N ALA A 68 17.27 -6.11 -4.12
CA ALA A 68 17.19 -5.82 -2.68
C ALA A 68 16.50 -4.49 -2.38
N LEU A 69 16.76 -3.45 -3.19
CA LEU A 69 16.10 -2.15 -3.03
C LEU A 69 14.59 -2.23 -3.33
N ARG A 70 14.21 -2.97 -4.37
CA ARG A 70 12.78 -3.19 -4.68
C ARG A 70 12.06 -3.96 -3.57
N ASP A 71 12.70 -4.99 -3.04
CA ASP A 71 12.16 -5.80 -1.94
C ASP A 71 12.01 -4.95 -0.67
N ALA A 72 13.00 -4.13 -0.34
CA ALA A 72 12.93 -3.20 0.78
C ALA A 72 11.81 -2.16 0.60
N ALA A 73 11.67 -1.58 -0.58
CA ALA A 73 10.58 -0.63 -0.88
C ALA A 73 9.21 -1.30 -0.74
N ALA A 74 9.05 -2.51 -1.26
CA ALA A 74 7.81 -3.28 -1.11
C ALA A 74 7.52 -3.66 0.35
N ALA A 75 8.53 -3.95 1.15
CA ALA A 75 8.38 -4.21 2.57
C ALA A 75 7.89 -2.97 3.34
N VAL A 76 8.48 -1.81 3.09
CA VAL A 76 8.07 -0.53 3.68
C VAL A 76 6.61 -0.20 3.32
N GLU A 77 6.21 -0.40 2.08
CA GLU A 77 4.83 -0.13 1.66
C GLU A 77 3.83 -1.06 2.33
N ARG A 78 4.15 -2.36 2.45
CA ARG A 78 3.31 -3.31 3.21
C ARG A 78 3.18 -2.91 4.68
N GLU A 79 4.28 -2.50 5.31
CA GLU A 79 4.28 -2.06 6.70
C GLU A 79 3.46 -0.79 6.88
N ARG A 80 3.59 0.17 5.98
CA ARG A 80 2.81 1.41 5.97
C ARG A 80 1.31 1.14 5.89
N LEU A 81 0.89 0.25 5.00
CA LEU A 81 -0.53 -0.14 4.87
C LEU A 81 -1.04 -0.88 6.11
N ALA A 82 -0.22 -1.76 6.69
CA ALA A 82 -0.57 -2.47 7.91
C ALA A 82 -0.73 -1.51 9.10
N HIS A 83 0.17 -0.52 9.24
CA HIS A 83 0.07 0.51 10.27
C HIS A 83 -1.15 1.41 10.08
N ALA A 84 -1.44 1.85 8.85
CA ALA A 84 -2.64 2.63 8.56
C ALA A 84 -3.92 1.90 9.00
N GLY A 85 -4.07 0.63 8.61
CA GLY A 85 -5.22 -0.18 9.04
C GLY A 85 -5.26 -0.47 10.55
N ALA A 86 -4.13 -0.50 11.24
CA ALA A 86 -4.10 -0.62 12.70
C ALA A 86 -4.58 0.67 13.37
N LEU A 87 -4.09 1.82 12.91
CA LEU A 87 -4.50 3.14 13.43
C LEU A 87 -5.99 3.41 13.22
N GLU A 88 -6.55 3.03 12.07
CA GLU A 88 -7.98 3.14 11.81
C GLU A 88 -8.81 2.34 12.83
N ARG A 89 -8.42 1.08 13.08
CA ARG A 89 -9.10 0.24 14.09
C ARG A 89 -9.00 0.82 15.49
N GLU A 90 -7.83 1.32 15.87
CA GLU A 90 -7.61 1.96 17.18
C GLU A 90 -8.43 3.24 17.32
N ALA A 91 -8.51 4.07 16.28
CA ALA A 91 -9.31 5.28 16.26
C ALA A 91 -10.81 4.98 16.42
N VAL A 92 -11.32 3.97 15.70
CA VAL A 92 -12.70 3.51 15.86
C VAL A 92 -12.95 3.00 17.27
N ALA A 93 -12.08 2.13 17.79
CA ALA A 93 -12.21 1.60 19.14
C ALA A 93 -12.18 2.70 20.23
N LEU A 94 -11.33 3.72 20.05
CA LEU A 94 -11.29 4.86 20.94
C LEU A 94 -12.58 5.68 20.85
N GLY A 95 -13.05 5.97 19.62
CA GLY A 95 -14.31 6.68 19.38
C GLY A 95 -15.50 5.97 20.03
N MET A 96 -15.58 4.64 19.91
CA MET A 96 -16.63 3.84 20.54
C MET A 96 -16.59 3.90 22.07
N ARG A 97 -15.39 3.85 22.69
CA ARG A 97 -15.25 4.01 24.15
C ARG A 97 -15.66 5.40 24.62
N ILE A 98 -15.33 6.43 23.85
CA ILE A 98 -15.76 7.80 24.17
C ILE A 98 -17.28 7.91 24.06
N ALA A 99 -17.89 7.39 22.99
CA ALA A 99 -19.32 7.38 22.80
C ALA A 99 -20.06 6.65 23.93
N GLU A 100 -19.58 5.48 24.33
CA GLU A 100 -20.10 4.73 25.48
C GLU A 100 -20.10 5.58 26.76
N LYS A 101 -18.97 6.21 27.06
CA LYS A 101 -18.82 7.04 28.26
C LYS A 101 -19.74 8.25 28.25
N VAL A 102 -19.91 8.89 27.09
CA VAL A 102 -20.83 10.02 26.91
C VAL A 102 -22.28 9.58 27.06
N ILE A 103 -22.67 8.46 26.47
CA ILE A 103 -24.04 7.93 26.55
C ILE A 103 -24.36 7.52 27.98
N CYS A 104 -23.48 6.79 28.67
CA CYS A 104 -23.68 6.41 30.07
C CYS A 104 -23.84 7.65 30.97
N GLY A 105 -22.98 8.65 30.80
CA GLY A 105 -23.13 9.92 31.53
C GLY A 105 -24.42 10.67 31.23
N ALA A 106 -24.89 10.64 29.98
CA ALA A 106 -26.17 11.24 29.61
C ALA A 106 -27.37 10.52 30.24
N ILE A 107 -27.31 9.18 30.36
CA ILE A 107 -28.35 8.35 31.03
C ILE A 107 -28.37 8.64 32.53
N GLU A 108 -27.23 8.83 33.17
CA GLU A 108 -27.16 9.22 34.59
C GLU A 108 -27.88 10.55 34.86
N VAL A 109 -27.77 11.51 33.95
CA VAL A 109 -28.37 12.85 34.06
C VAL A 109 -29.84 12.86 33.64
N GLN A 110 -30.22 12.01 32.68
CA GLN A 110 -31.57 11.91 32.11
C GLN A 110 -32.01 10.45 32.04
N PRO A 111 -32.36 9.83 33.18
CA PRO A 111 -32.78 8.41 33.20
C PRO A 111 -34.01 8.11 32.36
N GLU A 112 -34.86 9.12 32.09
CA GLU A 112 -36.06 9.01 31.24
C GLU A 112 -35.74 8.53 29.81
N ARG A 113 -34.49 8.67 29.37
CA ARG A 113 -34.01 8.18 28.04
C ARG A 113 -34.18 6.66 27.86
N VAL A 114 -34.28 5.90 28.94
CA VAL A 114 -34.56 4.47 28.84
C VAL A 114 -35.92 4.20 28.17
N VAL A 115 -36.92 5.04 28.39
CA VAL A 115 -38.22 4.93 27.74
C VAL A 115 -38.12 5.10 26.22
N ASP A 116 -37.31 6.04 25.75
CA ASP A 116 -37.02 6.22 24.32
C ASP A 116 -36.36 4.97 23.71
N VAL A 117 -35.45 4.34 24.48
CA VAL A 117 -34.77 3.09 24.06
C VAL A 117 -35.77 1.94 23.95
N VAL A 118 -36.62 1.77 24.93
CA VAL A 118 -37.70 0.76 24.93
C VAL A 118 -38.66 1.01 23.77
N THR A 119 -39.10 2.27 23.59
CA THR A 119 -39.96 2.65 22.47
C THR A 119 -39.36 2.29 21.12
N GLY A 120 -38.07 2.60 20.93
CA GLY A 120 -37.34 2.26 19.71
C GLY A 120 -37.25 0.75 19.46
N ALA A 121 -37.04 -0.03 20.50
CA ALA A 121 -36.97 -1.50 20.40
C ALA A 121 -38.37 -2.08 20.05
N LEU A 122 -39.40 -1.63 20.72
CA LEU A 122 -40.78 -2.09 20.50
C LEU A 122 -41.29 -1.75 19.07
N ARG A 123 -40.84 -0.64 18.49
CA ARG A 123 -41.16 -0.30 17.07
C ARG A 123 -40.60 -1.30 16.07
N GLY A 124 -39.49 -1.92 16.41
CA GLY A 124 -38.81 -2.93 15.55
C GLY A 124 -39.48 -4.31 15.60
N LEU A 125 -40.45 -4.57 16.51
CA LEU A 125 -41.11 -5.85 16.62
C LEU A 125 -42.13 -6.07 15.53
N VAL A 126 -42.17 -7.28 14.97
CA VAL A 126 -43.20 -7.74 14.04
C VAL A 126 -44.37 -8.31 14.81
N ASP A 127 -44.12 -9.17 15.76
CA ASP A 127 -45.11 -9.71 16.68
C ASP A 127 -45.11 -8.95 18.02
N ARG A 128 -46.30 -8.58 18.50
CA ARG A 128 -46.52 -7.76 19.70
C ARG A 128 -47.57 -8.34 20.64
N GLU A 129 -47.96 -9.61 20.47
CA GLU A 129 -49.03 -10.18 21.31
C GLU A 129 -48.56 -10.31 22.76
N ARG A 130 -47.34 -10.83 22.97
CA ARG A 130 -46.74 -10.92 24.29
C ARG A 130 -45.28 -10.43 24.27
N VAL A 131 -45.02 -9.36 24.97
CA VAL A 131 -43.72 -8.69 25.00
C VAL A 131 -43.23 -8.60 26.44
N VAL A 132 -42.01 -9.09 26.67
CA VAL A 132 -41.31 -8.95 27.95
C VAL A 132 -40.11 -8.00 27.74
N VAL A 133 -40.03 -6.98 28.57
CA VAL A 133 -38.96 -5.98 28.52
C VAL A 133 -38.12 -6.09 29.78
N ASP A 134 -36.89 -6.59 29.63
CA ASP A 134 -35.90 -6.63 30.69
C ASP A 134 -35.11 -5.34 30.72
N VAL A 135 -35.09 -4.66 31.85
CA VAL A 135 -34.37 -3.40 32.08
C VAL A 135 -33.61 -3.43 33.39
N ASN A 136 -32.66 -2.50 33.56
CA ASN A 136 -31.98 -2.36 34.84
C ASN A 136 -32.99 -2.10 35.97
N PRO A 137 -32.77 -2.68 37.18
CA PRO A 137 -33.66 -2.46 38.34
C PRO A 137 -33.90 -0.98 38.69
N GLU A 138 -32.90 -0.11 38.47
CA GLU A 138 -33.01 1.33 38.74
C GLU A 138 -33.88 2.05 37.71
N ASP A 139 -34.03 1.51 36.49
CA ASP A 139 -34.82 2.06 35.41
C ASP A 139 -36.23 1.42 35.33
N ALA A 140 -36.46 0.30 36.01
CA ALA A 140 -37.69 -0.46 35.90
C ALA A 140 -38.95 0.30 36.31
N GLU A 141 -38.90 1.15 37.33
CA GLU A 141 -40.05 1.96 37.75
C GLU A 141 -40.42 3.02 36.71
N LEU A 142 -39.42 3.65 36.09
CA LEU A 142 -39.63 4.63 35.01
C LEU A 142 -40.35 3.99 33.81
N VAL A 143 -39.86 2.82 33.41
CA VAL A 143 -40.43 2.08 32.27
C VAL A 143 -41.84 1.59 32.60
N ARG A 144 -42.09 1.05 33.83
CA ARG A 144 -43.44 0.64 34.25
C ARG A 144 -44.43 1.79 34.27
N ALA A 145 -43.99 2.95 34.75
CA ALA A 145 -44.86 4.15 34.75
C ALA A 145 -45.27 4.61 33.33
N SER A 146 -44.42 4.26 32.32
CA SER A 146 -44.65 4.65 30.92
C SER A 146 -45.36 3.57 30.10
N VAL A 147 -45.69 2.39 30.65
CA VAL A 147 -46.29 1.27 29.90
C VAL A 147 -47.57 1.68 29.19
N GLY A 148 -48.48 2.39 29.87
CA GLY A 148 -49.73 2.83 29.27
C GLY A 148 -49.54 3.78 28.07
N ASP A 149 -48.56 4.68 28.16
CA ASP A 149 -48.22 5.59 27.05
C ASP A 149 -47.56 4.84 25.88
N LEU A 150 -46.74 3.81 26.19
CA LEU A 150 -46.09 2.94 25.18
C LEU A 150 -47.15 2.12 24.41
N GLU A 151 -48.09 1.50 25.13
CA GLU A 151 -49.20 0.74 24.53
C GLU A 151 -50.10 1.64 23.66
N ALA A 152 -50.42 2.84 24.15
CA ALA A 152 -51.23 3.80 23.39
C ALA A 152 -50.50 4.32 22.13
N ALA A 153 -49.20 4.62 22.24
CA ALA A 153 -48.40 5.18 21.14
C ALA A 153 -48.07 4.17 20.02
N LEU A 154 -47.90 2.90 20.39
CA LEU A 154 -47.46 1.88 19.43
C LEU A 154 -48.62 1.05 18.85
N GLY A 155 -49.76 0.99 19.55
CA GLY A 155 -50.92 0.22 19.14
C GLY A 155 -50.66 -1.27 18.92
N GLY A 156 -51.59 -2.15 19.30
CA GLY A 156 -51.50 -3.59 19.00
C GLY A 156 -50.52 -4.38 19.87
N ILE A 157 -50.06 -3.85 21.03
CA ILE A 157 -49.36 -4.65 22.04
C ILE A 157 -50.48 -5.30 22.90
N GLY A 158 -50.51 -6.64 22.88
CA GLY A 158 -51.51 -7.39 23.64
C GLY A 158 -51.18 -7.43 25.12
N HIS A 159 -49.93 -7.65 25.49
CA HIS A 159 -49.48 -7.71 26.87
C HIS A 159 -48.02 -7.30 26.97
N LEU A 160 -47.69 -6.30 27.80
CA LEU A 160 -46.34 -5.80 28.04
C LEU A 160 -45.97 -6.03 29.52
N GLU A 161 -44.93 -6.85 29.74
CA GLU A 161 -44.35 -7.08 31.06
C GLU A 161 -43.00 -6.44 31.19
N VAL A 162 -42.73 -5.78 32.33
CA VAL A 162 -41.42 -5.15 32.59
C VAL A 162 -40.74 -5.89 33.75
N HIS A 163 -39.64 -6.52 33.44
CA HIS A 163 -38.80 -7.27 34.40
C HIS A 163 -37.54 -6.47 34.79
N ALA A 164 -37.19 -6.54 36.06
CA ALA A 164 -35.94 -5.96 36.56
C ALA A 164 -34.81 -6.99 36.44
N GLU A 165 -33.86 -6.77 35.51
CA GLU A 165 -32.72 -7.66 35.27
C GLU A 165 -31.39 -6.93 35.50
N ARG A 166 -30.63 -7.40 36.53
CA ARG A 166 -29.34 -6.76 36.91
C ARG A 166 -28.24 -6.85 35.82
N ARG A 167 -28.36 -7.81 34.91
CA ARG A 167 -27.41 -7.96 33.82
C ARG A 167 -27.57 -6.88 32.72
N VAL A 168 -28.72 -6.26 32.67
CA VAL A 168 -28.97 -5.13 31.77
C VAL A 168 -28.38 -3.88 32.40
N ALA A 169 -27.46 -3.21 31.67
CA ALA A 169 -26.91 -1.94 32.11
C ALA A 169 -27.97 -0.83 32.05
N ARG A 170 -27.80 0.23 32.86
CA ARG A 170 -28.71 1.37 32.88
C ARG A 170 -28.89 2.00 31.50
N GLY A 171 -30.09 2.42 31.19
CA GLY A 171 -30.47 3.00 29.90
C GLY A 171 -30.51 2.01 28.74
N GLY A 172 -30.30 0.71 29.01
CA GLY A 172 -30.45 -0.38 28.06
C GLY A 172 -31.76 -1.13 28.29
N ALA A 173 -32.20 -1.89 27.29
CA ALA A 173 -33.33 -2.80 27.38
C ALA A 173 -33.06 -4.05 26.52
N VAL A 174 -33.59 -5.19 26.96
CA VAL A 174 -33.69 -6.41 26.14
C VAL A 174 -35.14 -6.74 26.00
N VAL A 175 -35.63 -6.81 24.78
CA VAL A 175 -37.05 -7.04 24.48
C VAL A 175 -37.20 -8.45 23.93
N ARG A 176 -38.02 -9.27 24.59
CA ARG A 176 -38.31 -10.66 24.22
C ARG A 176 -39.74 -10.82 23.76
N THR A 177 -39.91 -11.59 22.71
CA THR A 177 -41.19 -12.03 22.19
C THR A 177 -41.20 -13.54 21.97
N GLU A 178 -42.31 -14.12 21.57
CA GLU A 178 -42.34 -15.54 21.19
C GLU A 178 -41.50 -15.83 19.94
N GLU A 179 -41.30 -14.85 19.05
CA GLU A 179 -40.52 -15.01 17.81
C GLU A 179 -39.03 -14.71 17.97
N GLY A 180 -38.58 -14.04 19.04
CA GLY A 180 -37.18 -13.72 19.23
C GLY A 180 -36.89 -12.65 20.27
N GLU A 181 -35.64 -12.19 20.27
CA GLU A 181 -35.11 -11.22 21.21
C GLU A 181 -34.45 -10.04 20.46
N ILE A 182 -34.73 -8.83 20.92
CA ILE A 182 -34.09 -7.61 20.44
C ILE A 182 -33.21 -7.04 21.57
N ASP A 183 -31.90 -7.11 21.41
CA ASP A 183 -30.95 -6.45 22.31
C ASP A 183 -30.85 -4.95 21.92
N ALA A 184 -31.44 -4.11 22.78
CA ALA A 184 -31.41 -2.65 22.69
C ALA A 184 -30.48 -2.02 23.74
N THR A 185 -29.54 -2.79 24.31
CA THR A 185 -28.53 -2.26 25.21
C THR A 185 -27.62 -1.25 24.51
N VAL A 186 -27.03 -0.34 25.29
CA VAL A 186 -26.05 0.62 24.77
C VAL A 186 -24.90 -0.11 24.11
N GLN A 187 -24.43 -1.18 24.72
CA GLN A 187 -23.33 -1.98 24.21
C GLN A 187 -23.65 -2.58 22.84
N ALA A 188 -24.78 -3.27 22.68
CA ALA A 188 -25.19 -3.86 21.41
C ALA A 188 -25.39 -2.81 20.28
N LYS A 189 -25.88 -1.61 20.64
CA LYS A 189 -26.01 -0.49 19.69
C LYS A 189 -24.64 0.03 19.24
N LEU A 190 -23.68 0.16 20.17
CA LEU A 190 -22.32 0.58 19.86
C LEU A 190 -21.59 -0.47 19.03
N GLU A 191 -21.72 -1.76 19.38
CA GLU A 191 -21.12 -2.85 18.58
C GLU A 191 -21.62 -2.82 17.13
N ARG A 192 -22.95 -2.70 16.92
CA ARG A 192 -23.53 -2.57 15.57
C ARG A 192 -23.04 -1.32 14.82
N ALA A 193 -22.91 -0.20 15.53
CA ALA A 193 -22.36 1.03 14.94
C ALA A 193 -20.89 0.86 14.56
N GLY A 194 -20.09 0.22 15.42
CA GLY A 194 -18.68 -0.10 15.16
C GLY A 194 -18.51 -1.03 13.95
N GLU A 195 -19.36 -2.06 13.83
CA GLU A 195 -19.35 -2.96 12.67
C GLU A 195 -19.73 -2.23 11.36
N ALA A 196 -20.72 -1.32 11.43
CA ALA A 196 -21.11 -0.52 10.28
C ALA A 196 -19.98 0.40 9.81
N ILE A 197 -19.31 1.10 10.75
CA ILE A 197 -18.14 1.93 10.46
C ILE A 197 -17.00 1.08 9.88
N ALA A 198 -16.70 -0.07 10.49
CA ALA A 198 -15.64 -0.95 10.02
C ALA A 198 -15.93 -1.56 8.64
N ARG A 199 -17.19 -1.68 8.24
CA ARG A 199 -17.59 -2.11 6.90
C ARG A 199 -17.37 -1.01 5.86
N GLU A 200 -17.74 0.22 6.19
CA GLU A 200 -17.55 1.40 5.34
C GLU A 200 -16.07 1.69 5.07
N LEU A 201 -15.22 1.55 6.09
CA LEU A 201 -13.77 1.75 5.96
C LEU A 201 -13.06 0.69 5.10
N ARG A 202 -13.72 -0.45 4.84
CA ARG A 202 -13.17 -1.52 3.98
C ARG A 202 -13.63 -1.48 2.52
N GLY A 203 -14.63 -0.65 2.20
CA GLY A 203 -15.15 -0.45 0.83
C GLY A 203 -14.40 0.59 0.11
#